data_a9c990993d16c3c8a6a0d8497182757b
#
_entry.id   a9c990993d16c3c8a6a0d8497182757b
#
_cell.length_a   1.000
_cell.length_b   1.000
_cell.length_c   1.000
_cell.angle_alpha   90.00
_cell.angle_beta   90.00
_cell.angle_gamma   90.00
#
_symmetry.space_group_name_H-M   'P 1'
#
loop_
_entity.id
_entity.type
_entity.pdbx_description
1 polymer ?
#
loop_
_entity_poly.entity_id
_entity_poly.type
_entity_poly.pdbx_seq_one_letter_code
_entity_poly.pdbx_strand_id
1 'polypeptide(L)'
;AEFREQLRELLPNVQLMEAVGMTGEEAIDAAKAKAEYADLLILDSVSKTVPGVGAAGCTHDWNISRKIVQEVKVPVILAGGLGPENVRAAIAAVKPFGVDSLTKTSVVKDGKILYKDIQKVQAFCYEANK
;
A
#
# COMPACT_ATOMS: atom_id res chain seq x y z
N ALA A 1 2.54 18.92 7.14
CA ALA A 1 1.66 19.73 6.27
C ALA A 1 2.46 20.77 5.50
N GLU A 2 3.26 21.56 6.21
CA GLU A 2 4.05 22.62 5.57
C GLU A 2 5.01 22.09 4.50
N PHE A 3 5.70 20.99 4.79
CA PHE A 3 6.61 20.37 3.83
C PHE A 3 5.85 19.90 2.57
N ARG A 4 4.66 19.34 2.76
CA ARG A 4 3.84 18.84 1.65
C ARG A 4 3.28 19.97 0.79
N GLU A 5 2.93 21.07 1.42
CA GLU A 5 2.49 22.28 0.71
C GLU A 5 3.62 22.85 -0.13
N GLN A 6 4.83 22.90 0.42
CA GLN A 6 6.02 23.35 -0.31
C GLN A 6 6.32 22.44 -1.50
N LEU A 7 6.21 21.10 -1.32
CA LEU A 7 6.40 20.17 -2.42
C LEU A 7 5.41 20.42 -3.55
N ARG A 8 4.15 20.68 -3.20
CA ARG A 8 3.12 20.93 -4.21
C ARG A 8 3.40 22.22 -4.98
N GLU A 9 3.90 23.24 -4.31
CA GLU A 9 4.27 24.50 -4.96
C GLU A 9 5.47 24.33 -5.89
N LEU A 10 6.47 23.56 -5.46
CA LEU A 10 7.69 23.31 -6.25
C LEU A 10 7.45 22.34 -7.41
N LEU A 11 6.51 21.42 -7.25
CA LEU A 11 6.24 20.35 -8.21
C LEU A 11 4.76 20.32 -8.58
N PRO A 12 4.25 21.38 -9.23
CA PRO A 12 2.79 21.51 -9.44
C PRO A 12 2.22 20.46 -10.41
N ASN A 13 3.05 19.85 -11.24
CA ASN A 13 2.61 18.85 -12.22
C ASN A 13 2.90 17.41 -11.79
N VAL A 14 3.31 17.22 -10.53
CA VAL A 14 3.62 15.89 -9.98
C VAL A 14 2.55 15.51 -8.98
N GLN A 15 2.02 14.29 -9.11
CA GLN A 15 1.09 13.75 -8.13
C GLN A 15 1.84 13.29 -6.88
N LEU A 16 1.25 13.53 -5.72
CA LEU A 16 1.83 13.14 -4.44
C LEU A 16 1.08 11.94 -3.89
N MET A 17 1.83 10.88 -3.55
CA MET A 17 1.27 9.69 -2.91
C MET A 17 1.79 9.63 -1.48
N GLU A 18 0.87 9.55 -0.53
CA GLU A 18 1.20 9.45 0.89
C GLU A 18 1.04 8.03 1.39
N ALA A 19 2.01 7.58 2.17
CA ALA A 19 1.95 6.26 2.79
C ALA A 19 1.22 6.33 4.13
N VAL A 20 0.36 5.36 4.38
CA VAL A 20 -0.33 5.20 5.66
C VAL A 20 0.12 3.87 6.26
N GLY A 21 0.74 3.91 7.44
CA GLY A 21 1.12 2.71 8.17
C GLY A 21 -0.10 2.10 8.82
N MET A 22 -0.40 0.86 8.46
CA MET A 22 -1.61 0.17 8.93
C MET A 22 -1.36 -0.50 10.27
N THR A 23 -1.35 0.31 11.34
CA THR A 23 -1.06 -0.14 12.71
C THR A 23 -2.31 -0.49 13.50
N GLY A 24 -3.48 -0.03 13.07
CA GLY A 24 -4.75 -0.27 13.77
C GLY A 24 -5.82 0.69 13.28
N GLU A 25 -6.90 0.84 14.03
CA GLU A 25 -8.02 1.70 13.65
C GLU A 25 -7.64 3.17 13.54
N GLU A 26 -6.61 3.61 14.25
CA GLU A 26 -6.08 4.98 14.17
C GLU A 26 -5.59 5.33 12.75
N ALA A 27 -5.30 4.32 11.94
CA ALA A 27 -4.92 4.54 10.54
C ALA A 27 -6.03 5.21 9.73
N ILE A 28 -7.30 5.03 10.12
CA ILE A 28 -8.42 5.66 9.41
C ILE A 28 -8.32 7.17 9.51
N ASP A 29 -8.10 7.70 10.71
CA ASP A 29 -7.95 9.14 10.91
C ASP A 29 -6.70 9.68 10.24
N ALA A 30 -5.60 8.93 10.31
CA ALA A 30 -4.35 9.30 9.62
C ALA A 30 -4.56 9.38 8.11
N ALA A 31 -5.29 8.42 7.55
CA ALA A 31 -5.58 8.38 6.11
C ALA A 31 -6.43 9.60 5.69
N LYS A 32 -7.45 9.92 6.48
CA LYS A 32 -8.31 11.08 6.21
C LYS A 32 -7.52 12.38 6.21
N ALA A 33 -6.62 12.55 7.18
CA ALA A 33 -5.78 13.74 7.26
C ALA A 33 -4.85 13.85 6.06
N LYS A 34 -4.21 12.74 5.67
CA LYS A 34 -3.29 12.72 4.53
C LYS A 34 -4.01 12.91 3.20
N ALA A 35 -5.24 12.42 3.09
CA ALA A 35 -6.03 12.57 1.87
C ALA A 35 -6.36 14.02 1.53
N GLU A 36 -6.24 14.94 2.49
CA GLU A 36 -6.49 16.35 2.24
C GLU A 36 -5.43 17.00 1.35
N TYR A 37 -4.18 16.46 1.36
CA TYR A 37 -3.12 17.01 0.50
C TYR A 37 -2.58 16.03 -0.52
N ALA A 38 -2.81 14.76 -0.38
CA ALA A 38 -2.28 13.76 -1.29
C ALA A 38 -3.20 13.57 -2.49
N ASP A 39 -2.63 13.18 -3.61
CA ASP A 39 -3.39 12.77 -4.79
C ASP A 39 -3.78 11.30 -4.71
N LEU A 40 -2.98 10.49 -4.02
CA LEU A 40 -3.21 9.07 -3.78
C LEU A 40 -2.73 8.71 -2.39
N LEU A 41 -3.27 7.61 -1.85
CA LEU A 41 -2.75 7.00 -0.63
C LEU A 41 -2.28 5.59 -0.95
N ILE A 42 -1.22 5.15 -0.26
CA ILE A 42 -0.82 3.75 -0.25
C ILE A 42 -0.89 3.24 1.18
N LEU A 43 -1.63 2.14 1.38
CA LEU A 43 -1.80 1.52 2.68
C LEU A 43 -0.84 0.35 2.79
N ASP A 44 0.08 0.40 3.73
CA ASP A 44 1.10 -0.62 3.86
C ASP A 44 1.17 -1.17 5.28
N SER A 45 1.57 -2.41 5.39
CA SER A 45 1.75 -3.06 6.68
C SER A 45 2.99 -2.50 7.38
N VAL A 46 2.93 -2.46 8.71
CA VAL A 46 4.07 -2.03 9.53
C VAL A 46 4.55 -3.21 10.33
N SER A 47 5.84 -3.52 10.22
CA SER A 47 6.46 -4.58 11.01
C SER A 47 6.80 -4.07 12.40
N LYS A 48 6.52 -4.90 13.41
CA LYS A 48 6.92 -4.61 14.79
C LYS A 48 8.40 -4.85 15.03
N THR A 49 9.04 -5.64 14.15
CA THR A 49 10.43 -6.05 14.32
C THR A 49 11.39 -5.29 13.40
N VAL A 50 10.88 -4.71 12.31
CA VAL A 50 11.66 -3.95 11.34
C VAL A 50 11.13 -2.52 11.33
N PRO A 51 11.98 -1.50 11.61
CA PRO A 51 11.53 -0.11 11.61
C PRO A 51 11.07 0.35 10.24
N GLY A 52 10.09 1.24 10.24
CA GLY A 52 9.59 1.87 9.02
C GLY A 52 8.31 1.24 8.48
N VAL A 53 7.77 1.87 7.44
CA VAL A 53 6.58 1.44 6.74
C VAL A 53 6.99 0.67 5.50
N GLY A 54 6.34 -0.45 5.25
CA GLY A 54 6.59 -1.25 4.07
C GLY A 54 7.63 -2.33 4.27
N ALA A 55 7.81 -3.16 3.25
CA ALA A 55 8.76 -4.26 3.19
C ALA A 55 8.65 -5.27 4.35
N ALA A 56 7.51 -5.28 5.05
CA ALA A 56 7.31 -6.17 6.18
C ALA A 56 6.97 -7.61 5.77
N GLY A 57 6.55 -7.82 4.52
CA GLY A 57 6.17 -9.15 4.01
C GLY A 57 4.92 -9.73 4.67
N CYS A 58 4.15 -8.95 5.41
CA CYS A 58 2.95 -9.40 6.10
C CYS A 58 1.74 -8.53 5.74
N THR A 59 0.54 -9.09 5.92
CA THR A 59 -0.69 -8.36 5.69
C THR A 59 -1.12 -7.60 6.95
N HIS A 60 -2.09 -6.72 6.80
CA HIS A 60 -2.73 -6.01 7.91
C HIS A 60 -4.23 -6.28 7.88
N ASP A 61 -4.99 -5.63 8.74
CA ASP A 61 -6.45 -5.83 8.82
C ASP A 61 -7.14 -5.16 7.63
N TRP A 62 -7.63 -5.97 6.71
CA TRP A 62 -8.29 -5.48 5.50
C TRP A 62 -9.67 -4.86 5.77
N ASN A 63 -10.27 -5.11 6.93
CA ASN A 63 -11.51 -4.42 7.32
C ASN A 63 -11.25 -2.94 7.53
N ILE A 64 -10.11 -2.60 8.13
CA ILE A 64 -9.69 -1.21 8.31
C ILE A 64 -9.38 -0.57 6.96
N SER A 65 -8.65 -1.29 6.09
CA SER A 65 -8.36 -0.81 4.73
C SER A 65 -9.64 -0.54 3.95
N ARG A 66 -10.63 -1.40 4.07
CA ARG A 66 -11.93 -1.23 3.43
C ARG A 66 -12.62 0.05 3.89
N LYS A 67 -12.60 0.31 5.19
CA LYS A 67 -13.17 1.54 5.75
C LYS A 67 -12.48 2.78 5.19
N ILE A 68 -11.16 2.74 5.07
CA ILE A 68 -10.40 3.85 4.49
C ILE A 68 -10.83 4.11 3.04
N VAL A 69 -10.91 3.05 2.23
CA VAL A 69 -11.33 3.17 0.83
C VAL A 69 -12.73 3.82 0.73
N GLN A 70 -13.62 3.48 1.66
CA GLN A 70 -14.98 4.03 1.67
C GLN A 70 -15.04 5.48 2.12
N GLU A 71 -14.14 5.90 2.98
CA GLU A 71 -14.23 7.22 3.63
C GLU A 71 -13.36 8.30 3.00
N VAL A 72 -12.28 7.95 2.29
CA VAL A 72 -11.43 8.96 1.63
C VAL A 72 -11.89 9.17 0.19
N LYS A 73 -11.61 10.37 -0.34
CA LYS A 73 -12.02 10.76 -1.70
C LYS A 73 -10.95 10.51 -2.74
N VAL A 74 -9.71 10.23 -2.33
CA VAL A 74 -8.60 9.99 -3.25
C VAL A 74 -8.45 8.50 -3.53
N PRO A 75 -7.83 8.12 -4.67
CA PRO A 75 -7.55 6.72 -4.95
C PRO A 75 -6.64 6.10 -3.90
N VAL A 76 -6.88 4.83 -3.59
CA VAL A 76 -6.14 4.09 -2.57
C VAL A 76 -5.46 2.89 -3.19
N ILE A 77 -4.16 2.77 -2.98
CA ILE A 77 -3.36 1.62 -3.37
C ILE A 77 -3.20 0.73 -2.13
N LEU A 78 -3.52 -0.55 -2.26
CA LEU A 78 -3.33 -1.51 -1.17
C LEU A 78 -1.99 -2.20 -1.31
N ALA A 79 -1.21 -2.19 -0.26
CA ALA A 79 0.09 -2.84 -0.19
C ALA A 79 0.18 -3.66 1.10
N GLY A 80 1.31 -4.29 1.33
CA GLY A 80 1.58 -5.05 2.55
C GLY A 80 1.28 -6.53 2.41
N GLY A 81 2.31 -7.33 2.20
CA GLY A 81 2.22 -8.78 2.17
C GLY A 81 1.41 -9.36 1.02
N LEU A 82 1.14 -8.59 -0.01
CA LEU A 82 0.36 -9.06 -1.16
C LEU A 82 1.22 -9.88 -2.11
N GLY A 83 0.69 -10.99 -2.55
CA GLY A 83 1.32 -11.88 -3.51
C GLY A 83 0.27 -12.59 -4.36
N PRO A 84 0.72 -13.46 -5.27
CA PRO A 84 -0.21 -14.19 -6.15
C PRO A 84 -1.29 -14.97 -5.41
N GLU A 85 -0.96 -15.47 -4.21
CA GLU A 85 -1.86 -16.34 -3.42
C GLU A 85 -2.97 -15.61 -2.70
N ASN A 86 -2.85 -14.29 -2.47
CA ASN A 86 -3.83 -13.54 -1.68
C ASN A 86 -4.35 -12.26 -2.31
N VAL A 87 -3.75 -11.80 -3.42
CA VAL A 87 -4.12 -10.51 -4.01
C VAL A 87 -5.58 -10.46 -4.45
N ARG A 88 -6.12 -11.55 -4.98
CA ARG A 88 -7.52 -11.61 -5.39
C ARG A 88 -8.46 -11.44 -4.21
N ALA A 89 -8.18 -12.14 -3.11
CA ALA A 89 -8.97 -12.02 -1.88
C ALA A 89 -8.88 -10.60 -1.30
N ALA A 90 -7.69 -10.00 -1.35
CA ALA A 90 -7.48 -8.64 -0.88
C ALA A 90 -8.32 -7.63 -1.69
N ILE A 91 -8.32 -7.76 -3.01
CA ILE A 91 -9.09 -6.88 -3.88
C ILE A 91 -10.59 -7.02 -3.61
N ALA A 92 -11.06 -8.26 -3.44
CA ALA A 92 -12.47 -8.52 -3.14
C ALA A 92 -12.89 -7.91 -1.79
N ALA A 93 -11.99 -7.98 -0.79
CA ALA A 93 -12.28 -7.46 0.54
C ALA A 93 -12.20 -5.94 0.62
N VAL A 94 -11.20 -5.33 -0.01
CA VAL A 94 -10.90 -3.90 0.15
C VAL A 94 -11.46 -3.05 -0.99
N LYS A 95 -11.48 -3.58 -2.19
CA LYS A 95 -11.87 -2.87 -3.42
C LYS A 95 -11.05 -1.59 -3.62
N PRO A 96 -9.71 -1.71 -3.61
CA PRO A 96 -8.84 -0.57 -3.79
C PRO A 96 -8.79 -0.12 -5.24
N PHE A 97 -8.23 1.07 -5.47
CA PHE A 97 -7.95 1.55 -6.82
C PHE A 97 -6.85 0.72 -7.49
N GLY A 98 -5.83 0.31 -6.73
CA GLY A 98 -4.73 -0.49 -7.22
C GLY A 98 -4.09 -1.30 -6.10
N VAL A 99 -3.16 -2.17 -6.48
CA VAL A 99 -2.42 -3.03 -5.54
C VAL A 99 -0.93 -2.94 -5.82
N ASP A 100 -0.14 -3.19 -4.79
CA ASP A 100 1.32 -3.12 -4.85
C ASP A 100 1.93 -4.34 -4.16
N SER A 101 3.06 -4.81 -4.66
CA SER A 101 3.76 -5.95 -4.09
C SER A 101 5.28 -5.76 -4.17
N LEU A 102 5.97 -6.14 -3.11
CA LEU A 102 7.43 -6.10 -3.07
C LEU A 102 7.98 -7.50 -2.76
N THR A 103 7.85 -7.94 -1.52
CA THR A 103 8.49 -9.17 -1.03
C THR A 103 7.95 -10.41 -1.70
N LYS A 104 6.63 -10.52 -1.84
CA LYS A 104 5.97 -11.73 -2.35
C LYS A 104 6.09 -11.92 -3.88
N THR A 105 6.63 -10.93 -4.58
CA THR A 105 6.93 -11.01 -6.01
C THR A 105 8.44 -10.95 -6.27
N SER A 106 9.24 -11.21 -5.24
CA SER A 106 10.69 -11.16 -5.30
C SER A 106 11.31 -12.49 -4.88
N VAL A 107 12.54 -12.71 -5.31
CA VAL A 107 13.38 -13.80 -4.79
C VAL A 107 14.02 -13.28 -3.50
N VAL A 108 13.77 -13.97 -2.40
CA VAL A 108 14.27 -13.61 -1.08
C VAL A 108 15.19 -14.69 -0.57
N LYS A 109 16.37 -14.30 -0.09
CA LYS A 109 17.35 -15.23 0.51
C LYS A 109 17.96 -14.59 1.74
N ASP A 110 17.98 -15.34 2.85
CA ASP A 110 18.52 -14.88 4.14
C ASP A 110 17.91 -13.55 4.59
N GLY A 111 16.60 -13.39 4.38
CA GLY A 111 15.87 -12.19 4.75
C GLY A 111 16.09 -10.98 3.84
N LYS A 112 16.83 -11.16 2.74
CA LYS A 112 17.14 -10.09 1.81
C LYS A 112 16.45 -10.30 0.46
N ILE A 113 15.89 -9.23 -0.08
CA ILE A 113 15.33 -9.22 -1.42
C ILE A 113 16.49 -9.11 -2.41
N LEU A 114 16.61 -10.10 -3.31
CA LEU A 114 17.68 -10.13 -4.29
C LEU A 114 17.26 -9.50 -5.62
N TYR A 115 16.16 -9.97 -6.19
CA TYR A 115 15.64 -9.46 -7.46
C TYR A 115 14.18 -9.90 -7.62
N LYS A 116 13.49 -9.34 -8.62
CA LYS A 116 12.11 -9.73 -8.91
C LYS A 116 12.03 -11.12 -9.51
N ASP A 117 11.05 -11.88 -9.07
CA ASP A 117 10.74 -13.19 -9.65
C ASP A 117 9.69 -12.99 -10.74
N ILE A 118 10.09 -13.13 -11.99
CA ILE A 118 9.21 -12.84 -13.14
C ILE A 118 7.95 -13.70 -13.12
N GLN A 119 8.05 -14.96 -12.73
CA GLN A 119 6.88 -15.85 -12.66
C GLN A 119 5.89 -15.39 -11.59
N LYS A 120 6.40 -14.93 -10.45
CA LYS A 120 5.55 -14.39 -9.38
C LYS A 120 4.91 -13.08 -9.79
N VAL A 121 5.63 -12.22 -10.50
CA VAL A 121 5.07 -10.96 -11.02
C VAL A 121 3.93 -11.26 -12.00
N GLN A 122 4.14 -12.20 -12.93
CA GLN A 122 3.11 -12.59 -13.88
C GLN A 122 1.88 -13.16 -13.18
N ALA A 123 2.09 -14.05 -12.21
CA ALA A 123 0.99 -14.64 -11.45
C ALA A 123 0.24 -13.58 -10.64
N PHE A 124 0.96 -12.65 -10.04
CA PHE A 124 0.36 -11.55 -9.28
C PHE A 124 -0.55 -10.70 -10.17
N CYS A 125 -0.05 -10.29 -11.32
CA CYS A 125 -0.83 -9.47 -12.26
C CYS A 125 -2.05 -10.23 -12.78
N TYR A 126 -1.90 -11.52 -13.08
CA TYR A 126 -3.01 -12.36 -13.52
C TYR A 126 -4.12 -12.41 -12.46
N GLU A 127 -3.75 -12.69 -11.22
CA GLU A 127 -4.72 -12.77 -10.12
C GLU A 127 -5.35 -11.41 -9.81
N ALA A 128 -4.59 -10.33 -9.92
CA ALA A 128 -5.09 -8.98 -9.65
C ALA A 128 -6.12 -8.52 -10.70
N ASN A 129 -6.03 -9.05 -11.92
CA ASN A 129 -6.91 -8.64 -13.02
C ASN A 129 -8.09 -9.59 -13.26
N LYS A 130 -8.26 -10.57 -12.40
CA LYS A 130 -9.43 -11.42 -12.43
C LYS A 130 -10.61 -10.73 -11.77
#